data_4898dbe986b28ac3b2e82c887b0c2d5d
#
_entry.id   4898dbe986b28ac3b2e82c887b0c2d5d
#
_cell.length_a   1.000
_cell.length_b   1.000
_cell.length_c   1.000
_cell.angle_alpha   90.00
_cell.angle_beta   90.00
_cell.angle_gamma   90.00
#
_symmetry.space_group_name_H-M   'P 1'
#
loop_
_entity.id
_entity.type
_entity.pdbx_description
1 polymer ?
#
loop_
_entity_poly.entity_id
_entity_poly.type
_entity_poly.pdbx_seq_one_letter_code
_entity_poly.pdbx_strand_id
1 'polypeptide(L)'
;EESVQKFGEVKAVKWLNRKEVLERSYSEMLRNVISIRKGLLAEDFAGKHIALIGTSSVEWIESYLGIITGCTTAVPLDAALPCEELIDLINRSDSEALFLSPKHRPYLEAFLANCPKLQKVWMLQEEVEDVPSGVYSINELRNTGISASADASCPAAEDIATIIFTSGTTGKSKGVMLTQNNLASNVEAV
;
A
#
# COMPACT_ATOMS: atom_id res chain seq x y z
N GLU A 1 5.55 -13.96 -8.97
CA GLU A 1 6.88 -14.49 -9.35
C GLU A 1 6.82 -15.22 -10.69
N GLU A 2 5.86 -16.10 -10.94
CA GLU A 2 5.70 -16.82 -12.22
C GLU A 2 5.62 -15.88 -13.43
N SER A 3 4.87 -14.77 -13.33
CA SER A 3 4.77 -13.78 -14.39
C SER A 3 6.13 -13.15 -14.74
N VAL A 4 7.01 -12.98 -13.75
CA VAL A 4 8.37 -12.46 -13.98
C VAL A 4 9.26 -13.49 -14.64
N GLN A 5 9.16 -14.76 -14.26
CA GLN A 5 9.89 -15.83 -14.93
C GLN A 5 9.52 -15.93 -16.42
N LYS A 6 8.24 -15.70 -16.74
CA LYS A 6 7.72 -15.80 -18.10
C LYS A 6 7.89 -14.51 -18.93
N PHE A 7 7.75 -13.33 -18.29
CA PHE A 7 7.63 -12.05 -18.99
C PHE A 7 8.63 -10.98 -18.51
N GLY A 8 9.63 -11.31 -17.72
CA GLY A 8 10.50 -10.40 -16.97
C GLY A 8 10.72 -9.00 -17.55
N GLU A 9 11.26 -8.91 -18.75
CA GLU A 9 11.57 -7.63 -19.41
C GLU A 9 10.41 -7.04 -20.20
N VAL A 10 9.29 -7.76 -20.33
CA VAL A 10 8.08 -7.19 -20.95
C VAL A 10 7.52 -6.08 -20.07
N LYS A 11 6.94 -5.06 -20.67
CA LYS A 11 6.33 -3.94 -19.97
C LYS A 11 5.01 -4.37 -19.33
N ALA A 12 4.99 -4.38 -18.00
CA ALA A 12 3.81 -4.74 -17.20
C ALA A 12 2.81 -3.59 -17.13
N VAL A 13 3.31 -2.35 -17.01
CA VAL A 13 2.48 -1.14 -16.93
C VAL A 13 3.07 -0.02 -17.77
N LYS A 14 2.17 0.83 -18.27
CA LYS A 14 2.48 2.09 -18.93
C LYS A 14 1.59 3.17 -18.35
N TRP A 15 2.13 4.34 -18.11
CA TRP A 15 1.35 5.48 -17.64
C TRP A 15 1.84 6.77 -18.26
N LEU A 16 0.98 7.77 -18.27
CA LEU A 16 1.29 9.08 -18.79
C LEU A 16 1.71 10.01 -17.63
N ASN A 17 2.95 10.48 -17.68
CA ASN A 17 3.42 11.54 -16.80
C ASN A 17 3.57 12.83 -17.62
N ARG A 18 2.64 13.76 -17.42
CA ARG A 18 2.48 14.99 -18.27
C ARG A 18 2.33 14.62 -19.74
N LYS A 19 3.39 14.67 -20.54
CA LYS A 19 3.41 14.36 -21.99
C LYS A 19 4.30 13.17 -22.31
N GLU A 20 4.93 12.56 -21.32
CA GLU A 20 5.85 11.44 -21.48
C GLU A 20 5.16 10.13 -21.09
N VAL A 21 5.30 9.12 -21.93
CA VAL A 21 4.87 7.76 -21.59
C VAL A 21 5.99 7.08 -20.83
N LEU A 22 5.73 6.80 -19.57
CA LEU A 22 6.63 6.01 -18.72
C LEU A 22 6.17 4.55 -18.72
N GLU A 23 7.12 3.65 -18.52
CA GLU A 23 6.89 2.21 -18.57
C GLU A 23 7.65 1.53 -17.43
N ARG A 24 7.14 0.40 -16.97
CA ARG A 24 7.81 -0.46 -16.00
C ARG A 24 7.64 -1.93 -16.39
N SER A 25 8.74 -2.69 -16.39
CA SER A 25 8.71 -4.13 -16.69
C SER A 25 8.20 -4.94 -15.51
N TYR A 26 7.84 -6.21 -15.73
CA TYR A 26 7.49 -7.14 -14.65
C TYR A 26 8.64 -7.31 -13.65
N SER A 27 9.89 -7.38 -14.11
CA SER A 27 11.07 -7.47 -13.24
C SER A 27 11.25 -6.24 -12.37
N GLU A 28 11.04 -5.03 -12.92
CA GLU A 28 11.12 -3.78 -12.17
C GLU A 28 10.03 -3.70 -11.10
N MET A 29 8.78 -4.04 -11.47
CA MET A 29 7.68 -4.08 -10.51
C MET A 29 7.95 -5.06 -9.37
N LEU A 30 8.40 -6.28 -9.68
CA LEU A 30 8.70 -7.27 -8.63
C LEU A 30 9.79 -6.77 -7.68
N ARG A 31 10.88 -6.16 -8.18
CA ARG A 31 11.93 -5.58 -7.33
C ARG A 31 11.37 -4.53 -6.37
N ASN A 32 10.50 -3.65 -6.87
CA ASN A 32 9.88 -2.61 -6.03
C ASN A 32 8.93 -3.20 -5.00
N VAL A 33 8.09 -4.17 -5.38
CA VAL A 33 7.19 -4.90 -4.47
C VAL A 33 8.00 -5.58 -3.36
N ILE A 34 9.06 -6.30 -3.71
CA ILE A 34 9.92 -6.98 -2.72
C ILE A 34 10.61 -5.96 -1.81
N SER A 35 11.11 -4.84 -2.34
CA SER A 35 11.75 -3.82 -1.51
C SER A 35 10.77 -3.15 -0.54
N ILE A 36 9.53 -2.87 -0.95
CA ILE A 36 8.48 -2.35 -0.06
C ILE A 36 8.15 -3.39 1.02
N ARG A 37 7.92 -4.65 0.64
CA ARG A 37 7.67 -5.76 1.57
C ARG A 37 8.76 -5.86 2.64
N LYS A 38 10.01 -5.95 2.22
CA LYS A 38 11.16 -6.04 3.14
C LYS A 38 11.32 -4.79 4.00
N GLY A 39 11.05 -3.61 3.43
CA GLY A 39 11.06 -2.36 4.16
C GLY A 39 10.04 -2.34 5.29
N LEU A 40 8.79 -2.75 5.02
CA LEU A 40 7.74 -2.86 6.03
C LEU A 40 8.12 -3.82 7.16
N LEU A 41 8.75 -4.96 6.85
CA LEU A 41 9.22 -5.91 7.85
C LEU A 41 10.37 -5.35 8.69
N ALA A 42 11.33 -4.69 8.06
CA ALA A 42 12.46 -4.06 8.75
C ALA A 42 12.02 -2.92 9.67
N GLU A 43 10.88 -2.30 9.37
CA GLU A 43 10.24 -1.25 10.16
C GLU A 43 9.22 -1.79 11.19
N ASP A 44 9.19 -3.12 11.42
CA ASP A 44 8.35 -3.81 12.42
C ASP A 44 6.84 -3.71 12.18
N PHE A 45 6.43 -3.72 10.90
CA PHE A 45 5.01 -3.70 10.53
C PHE A 45 4.40 -5.08 10.25
N ALA A 46 5.11 -6.19 10.53
CA ALA A 46 4.54 -7.54 10.39
C ALA A 46 3.26 -7.70 11.24
N GLY A 47 2.19 -8.23 10.65
CA GLY A 47 0.89 -8.41 11.30
C GLY A 47 0.07 -7.12 11.48
N LYS A 48 0.56 -5.97 11.00
CA LYS A 48 -0.11 -4.68 11.13
C LYS A 48 -1.04 -4.39 9.95
N HIS A 49 -2.01 -3.49 10.19
CA HIS A 49 -2.86 -2.94 9.15
C HIS A 49 -2.26 -1.65 8.59
N ILE A 50 -2.28 -1.52 7.28
CA ILE A 50 -1.66 -0.39 6.57
C ILE A 50 -2.69 0.25 5.65
N ALA A 51 -3.08 1.48 5.95
CA ALA A 51 -3.96 2.25 5.10
C ALA A 51 -3.26 2.68 3.80
N LEU A 52 -4.01 2.74 2.71
CA LEU A 52 -3.50 3.14 1.40
C LEU A 52 -4.50 4.09 0.74
N ILE A 53 -4.13 5.36 0.61
CA ILE A 53 -4.96 6.43 0.05
C ILE A 53 -4.26 7.02 -1.16
N GLY A 54 -4.88 6.92 -2.33
CA GLY A 54 -4.32 7.51 -3.52
C GLY A 54 -5.10 7.21 -4.77
N THR A 55 -4.84 8.01 -5.81
CA THR A 55 -5.29 7.71 -7.16
C THR A 55 -4.47 6.56 -7.74
N SER A 56 -5.03 5.82 -8.67
CA SER A 56 -4.34 4.72 -9.36
C SER A 56 -3.04 5.22 -9.97
N SER A 57 -1.92 4.72 -9.44
CA SER A 57 -0.57 4.97 -9.95
C SER A 57 0.25 3.68 -9.83
N VAL A 58 1.41 3.65 -10.45
CA VAL A 58 2.28 2.49 -10.36
C VAL A 58 2.79 2.29 -8.92
N GLU A 59 3.09 3.37 -8.22
CA GLU A 59 3.51 3.36 -6.81
C GLU A 59 2.40 2.81 -5.91
N TRP A 60 1.14 3.16 -6.19
CA TRP A 60 -0.02 2.63 -5.49
C TRP A 60 -0.13 1.11 -5.65
N ILE A 61 -0.02 0.62 -6.89
CA ILE A 61 -0.08 -0.81 -7.20
C ILE A 61 1.07 -1.57 -6.52
N GLU A 62 2.30 -1.06 -6.64
CA GLU A 62 3.48 -1.68 -6.03
C GLU A 62 3.39 -1.70 -4.50
N SER A 63 2.85 -0.62 -3.89
CA SER A 63 2.61 -0.55 -2.44
C SER A 63 1.56 -1.56 -1.99
N TYR A 64 0.42 -1.63 -2.70
CA TYR A 64 -0.62 -2.61 -2.40
C TYR A 64 -0.08 -4.05 -2.44
N LEU A 65 0.64 -4.40 -3.52
CA LEU A 65 1.26 -5.72 -3.65
C LEU A 65 2.34 -5.97 -2.59
N GLY A 66 3.16 -4.96 -2.26
CA GLY A 66 4.18 -5.06 -1.21
C GLY A 66 3.57 -5.31 0.17
N ILE A 67 2.43 -4.67 0.48
CA ILE A 67 1.69 -4.87 1.73
C ILE A 67 1.14 -6.29 1.78
N ILE A 68 0.30 -6.70 0.83
CA ILE A 68 -0.40 -7.99 0.90
C ILE A 68 0.53 -9.21 0.81
N THR A 69 1.71 -9.06 0.25
CA THR A 69 2.72 -10.14 0.19
C THR A 69 3.69 -10.13 1.36
N GLY A 70 3.61 -9.15 2.26
CA GLY A 70 4.55 -8.90 3.35
C GLY A 70 4.08 -9.31 4.74
N CYS A 71 3.11 -10.21 4.89
CA CYS A 71 2.49 -10.55 6.17
C CYS A 71 1.87 -9.32 6.88
N THR A 72 1.39 -8.36 6.12
CA THR A 72 0.66 -7.17 6.56
C THR A 72 -0.70 -7.13 5.87
N THR A 73 -1.66 -6.38 6.41
CA THR A 73 -3.00 -6.26 5.84
C THR A 73 -3.19 -4.91 5.18
N ALA A 74 -3.52 -4.89 3.90
CA ALA A 74 -3.83 -3.64 3.19
C ALA A 74 -5.23 -3.14 3.51
N VAL A 75 -5.36 -1.83 3.71
CA VAL A 75 -6.63 -1.13 3.88
C VAL A 75 -6.75 -0.03 2.81
N PRO A 76 -7.11 -0.41 1.57
CA PRO A 76 -7.32 0.59 0.52
C PRO A 76 -8.56 1.41 0.82
N LEU A 77 -8.41 2.74 0.86
CA LEU A 77 -9.47 3.69 1.12
C LEU A 77 -9.75 4.53 -0.13
N ASP A 78 -11.03 4.82 -0.35
CA ASP A 78 -11.45 5.64 -1.48
C ASP A 78 -10.88 7.07 -1.34
N ALA A 79 -10.01 7.42 -2.26
CA ALA A 79 -9.33 8.72 -2.31
C ALA A 79 -10.27 9.91 -2.58
N ALA A 80 -11.53 9.66 -2.94
CA ALA A 80 -12.54 10.71 -3.14
C ALA A 80 -13.28 11.09 -1.85
N LEU A 81 -13.10 10.33 -0.76
CA LEU A 81 -13.74 10.62 0.51
C LEU A 81 -13.22 11.90 1.17
N PRO A 82 -14.06 12.62 1.91
CA PRO A 82 -13.64 13.73 2.74
C PRO A 82 -12.61 13.32 3.81
N CYS A 83 -11.78 14.26 4.23
CA CYS A 83 -10.73 14.03 5.24
C CYS A 83 -11.26 13.38 6.52
N GLU A 84 -12.39 13.85 7.03
CA GLU A 84 -13.01 13.34 8.26
C GLU A 84 -13.45 11.87 8.14
N GLU A 85 -13.98 11.49 6.99
CA GLU A 85 -14.36 10.10 6.72
C GLU A 85 -13.11 9.20 6.61
N LEU A 86 -12.06 9.68 5.96
CA LEU A 86 -10.79 8.97 5.87
C LEU A 86 -10.18 8.75 7.27
N ILE A 87 -10.22 9.75 8.15
CA ILE A 87 -9.79 9.63 9.56
C ILE A 87 -10.61 8.55 10.29
N ASP A 88 -11.95 8.56 10.14
CA ASP A 88 -12.80 7.52 10.74
C ASP A 88 -12.41 6.12 10.27
N LEU A 89 -12.19 5.93 8.97
CA LEU A 89 -11.84 4.63 8.39
C LEU A 89 -10.43 4.17 8.79
N ILE A 90 -9.44 5.08 8.85
CA ILE A 90 -8.08 4.77 9.34
C ILE A 90 -8.16 4.28 10.79
N ASN A 91 -8.90 4.98 11.65
CA ASN A 91 -9.06 4.61 13.06
C ASN A 91 -9.82 3.29 13.23
N ARG A 92 -10.90 3.09 12.49
CA ARG A 92 -11.72 1.86 12.57
C ARG A 92 -11.04 0.64 12.00
N SER A 93 -10.12 0.81 11.08
CA SER A 93 -9.30 -0.28 10.57
C SER A 93 -8.10 -0.59 11.45
N ASP A 94 -7.88 0.15 12.53
CA ASP A 94 -6.71 0.02 13.38
C ASP A 94 -5.39 0.15 12.60
N SER A 95 -5.36 0.97 11.55
CA SER A 95 -4.18 1.15 10.72
C SER A 95 -3.05 1.83 11.49
N GLU A 96 -1.86 1.24 11.45
CA GLU A 96 -0.66 1.74 12.14
C GLU A 96 0.31 2.46 11.21
N ALA A 97 0.12 2.32 9.89
CA ALA A 97 0.84 3.09 8.90
C ALA A 97 -0.07 3.50 7.74
N LEU A 98 0.38 4.49 6.97
CA LEU A 98 -0.36 5.05 5.85
C LEU A 98 0.56 5.23 4.64
N PHE A 99 0.13 4.74 3.48
CA PHE A 99 0.64 5.16 2.19
C PHE A 99 -0.27 6.23 1.61
N LEU A 100 0.30 7.39 1.28
CA LEU A 100 -0.47 8.58 0.92
C LEU A 100 0.00 9.17 -0.41
N SER A 101 -0.92 9.35 -1.36
CA SER A 101 -0.55 10.03 -2.62
C SER A 101 -0.32 11.53 -2.40
N PRO A 102 0.55 12.16 -3.21
CA PRO A 102 0.87 13.60 -3.09
C PRO A 102 -0.35 14.51 -3.12
N LYS A 103 -1.40 14.11 -3.85
CA LYS A 103 -2.67 14.85 -3.94
C LYS A 103 -3.33 15.03 -2.56
N HIS A 104 -3.13 14.10 -1.64
CA HIS A 104 -3.73 14.11 -0.29
C HIS A 104 -2.81 14.70 0.78
N ARG A 105 -1.64 15.22 0.41
CA ARG A 105 -0.73 15.92 1.33
C ARG A 105 -1.43 17.00 2.19
N PRO A 106 -2.42 17.77 1.70
CA PRO A 106 -3.14 18.73 2.54
C PRO A 106 -3.87 18.12 3.75
N TYR A 107 -4.15 16.81 3.75
CA TYR A 107 -4.78 16.10 4.87
C TYR A 107 -3.79 15.55 5.89
N LEU A 108 -2.49 15.60 5.60
CA LEU A 108 -1.44 14.95 6.38
C LEU A 108 -1.44 15.36 7.85
N GLU A 109 -1.50 16.68 8.13
CA GLU A 109 -1.53 17.19 9.51
C GLU A 109 -2.77 16.70 10.26
N ALA A 110 -3.92 16.66 9.60
CA ALA A 110 -5.16 16.16 10.19
C ALA A 110 -5.08 14.66 10.50
N PHE A 111 -4.46 13.85 9.63
CA PHE A 111 -4.23 12.43 9.90
C PHE A 111 -3.29 12.23 11.08
N LEU A 112 -2.16 12.93 11.14
CA LEU A 112 -1.21 12.83 12.26
C LEU A 112 -1.82 13.26 13.60
N ALA A 113 -2.72 14.27 13.58
CA ALA A 113 -3.37 14.77 14.79
C ALA A 113 -4.53 13.86 15.29
N ASN A 114 -5.22 13.17 14.39
CA ASN A 114 -6.48 12.48 14.70
C ASN A 114 -6.45 10.95 14.53
N CYS A 115 -5.31 10.39 14.11
CA CYS A 115 -5.14 8.94 14.00
C CYS A 115 -4.03 8.47 14.96
N PRO A 116 -4.35 8.26 16.25
CA PRO A 116 -3.34 8.05 17.30
C PRO A 116 -2.55 6.75 17.19
N LYS A 117 -3.01 5.76 16.40
CA LYS A 117 -2.27 4.52 16.12
C LYS A 117 -1.28 4.68 14.99
N LEU A 118 -1.40 5.74 14.20
CA LEU A 118 -0.57 5.96 13.02
C LEU A 118 0.86 6.31 13.44
N GLN A 119 1.80 5.45 13.14
CA GLN A 119 3.22 5.57 13.50
C GLN A 119 4.05 6.18 12.38
N LYS A 120 3.75 5.83 11.12
CA LYS A 120 4.49 6.26 9.94
C LYS A 120 3.58 6.54 8.76
N VAL A 121 3.99 7.51 7.94
CA VAL A 121 3.35 7.81 6.66
C VAL A 121 4.41 7.75 5.56
N TRP A 122 4.14 6.98 4.50
CA TRP A 122 4.95 6.98 3.29
C TRP A 122 4.20 7.66 2.15
N MET A 123 4.78 8.74 1.66
CA MET A 123 4.27 9.43 0.48
C MET A 123 4.55 8.61 -0.78
N LEU A 124 3.55 8.42 -1.62
CA LEU A 124 3.65 7.71 -2.91
C LEU A 124 4.34 8.57 -3.97
N GLN A 125 5.54 9.05 -3.62
CA GLN A 125 6.44 9.80 -4.48
C GLN A 125 7.89 9.53 -4.09
N GLU A 126 8.80 9.72 -5.03
CA GLU A 126 10.22 9.32 -4.86
C GLU A 126 10.96 10.16 -3.84
N GLU A 127 10.65 11.45 -3.76
CA GLU A 127 11.27 12.40 -2.85
C GLU A 127 10.21 13.24 -2.15
N VAL A 128 10.46 13.60 -0.91
CA VAL A 128 9.60 14.48 -0.11
C VAL A 128 10.44 15.56 0.54
N GLU A 129 9.93 16.78 0.53
CA GLU A 129 10.52 17.94 1.19
C GLU A 129 9.49 18.57 2.13
N ASP A 130 10.00 19.26 3.16
CA ASP A 130 9.17 20.00 4.14
C ASP A 130 8.04 19.15 4.73
N VAL A 131 8.37 17.96 5.21
CA VAL A 131 7.39 17.04 5.84
C VAL A 131 7.65 16.93 7.34
N PRO A 132 6.58 16.67 8.13
CA PRO A 132 6.71 16.40 9.57
C PRO A 132 7.54 15.14 9.85
N SER A 133 8.02 15.02 11.10
CA SER A 133 8.63 13.79 11.59
C SER A 133 7.64 12.61 11.48
N GLY A 134 8.13 11.44 11.09
CA GLY A 134 7.30 10.25 10.85
C GLY A 134 6.74 10.16 9.43
N VAL A 135 7.07 11.13 8.57
CA VAL A 135 6.68 11.12 7.15
C VAL A 135 7.92 10.92 6.28
N TYR A 136 7.84 10.01 5.33
CA TYR A 136 8.93 9.55 4.49
C TYR A 136 8.48 9.43 3.03
N SER A 137 9.41 9.32 2.10
CA SER A 137 9.12 8.96 0.71
C SER A 137 9.00 7.44 0.55
N ILE A 138 8.37 7.00 -0.53
CA ILE A 138 8.33 5.56 -0.89
C ILE A 138 9.75 5.04 -1.18
N ASN A 139 10.66 5.88 -1.67
CA ASN A 139 12.04 5.47 -1.93
C ASN A 139 12.83 5.22 -0.65
N GLU A 140 12.59 5.97 0.43
CA GLU A 140 13.22 5.69 1.72
C GLU A 140 12.81 4.31 2.23
N LEU A 141 11.52 3.94 2.13
CA LEU A 141 11.07 2.59 2.48
C LEU A 141 11.71 1.51 1.59
N ARG A 142 11.77 1.74 0.27
CA ARG A 142 12.42 0.83 -0.67
C ARG A 142 13.90 0.63 -0.33
N ASN A 143 14.62 1.70 -0.02
CA ASN A 143 16.04 1.65 0.36
C ASN A 143 16.25 0.88 1.66
N THR A 144 15.37 1.07 2.66
CA THR A 144 15.34 0.25 3.87
C THR A 144 15.20 -1.23 3.50
N GLY A 145 14.25 -1.57 2.63
CA GLY A 145 14.03 -2.94 2.20
C GLY A 145 15.16 -3.55 1.36
N ILE A 146 15.82 -2.76 0.51
CA ILE A 146 17.01 -3.21 -0.25
C ILE A 146 18.16 -3.55 0.71
N SER A 147 18.33 -2.78 1.77
CA SER A 147 19.39 -2.97 2.77
C SER A 147 19.06 -4.06 3.80
N ALA A 148 17.80 -4.46 3.91
CA ALA A 148 17.34 -5.44 4.89
C ALA A 148 17.71 -6.87 4.49
N SER A 149 18.25 -7.63 5.44
CA SER A 149 18.50 -9.08 5.30
C SER A 149 17.25 -9.92 5.52
N ALA A 150 16.23 -9.38 6.21
CA ALA A 150 14.98 -10.08 6.50
C ALA A 150 14.17 -10.30 5.22
N ASP A 151 13.68 -11.53 5.04
CA ASP A 151 12.64 -11.86 4.07
C ASP A 151 11.42 -12.39 4.80
N ALA A 152 10.22 -12.02 4.32
CA ALA A 152 8.99 -12.55 4.87
C ALA A 152 8.83 -14.00 4.41
N SER A 153 8.34 -14.84 5.30
CA SER A 153 7.63 -16.04 4.86
C SER A 153 6.43 -15.59 4.00
N CYS A 154 6.12 -16.35 2.95
CA CYS A 154 4.88 -16.10 2.22
C CYS A 154 3.70 -16.17 3.19
N PRO A 155 2.72 -15.24 3.09
CA PRO A 155 1.52 -15.30 3.92
C PRO A 155 0.76 -16.62 3.67
N ALA A 156 0.12 -17.15 4.70
CA ALA A 156 -0.71 -18.33 4.58
C ALA A 156 -2.01 -18.01 3.83
N ALA A 157 -2.65 -19.03 3.23
CA ALA A 157 -3.87 -18.88 2.47
C ALA A 157 -5.03 -18.21 3.26
N GLU A 158 -5.08 -18.46 4.57
CA GLU A 158 -6.11 -17.93 5.47
C GLU A 158 -5.74 -16.59 6.11
N ASP A 159 -4.52 -16.08 5.89
CA ASP A 159 -4.13 -14.77 6.39
C ASP A 159 -4.94 -13.67 5.69
N ILE A 160 -5.36 -12.66 6.46
CA ILE A 160 -6.09 -11.51 5.91
C ILE A 160 -5.15 -10.68 5.05
N ALA A 161 -5.44 -10.61 3.77
CA ALA A 161 -4.68 -9.83 2.81
C ALA A 161 -5.13 -8.37 2.78
N THR A 162 -6.45 -8.14 2.82
CA THR A 162 -6.99 -6.79 2.68
C THR A 162 -8.33 -6.61 3.38
N ILE A 163 -8.60 -5.38 3.83
CA ILE A 163 -9.88 -4.93 4.39
C ILE A 163 -10.45 -3.88 3.44
N ILE A 164 -11.58 -4.16 2.81
CA ILE A 164 -12.25 -3.24 1.89
C ILE A 164 -13.50 -2.68 2.55
N PHE A 165 -13.59 -1.36 2.68
CA PHE A 165 -14.79 -0.70 3.18
C PHE A 165 -15.84 -0.57 2.09
N THR A 166 -17.03 -1.03 2.38
CA THR A 166 -18.18 -0.95 1.47
C THR A 166 -19.27 -0.09 2.10
N SER A 167 -20.03 0.63 1.27
CA SER A 167 -21.22 1.36 1.70
C SER A 167 -22.28 0.35 2.19
N GLY A 168 -22.42 0.24 3.50
CA GLY A 168 -23.43 -0.65 4.10
C GLY A 168 -24.85 -0.07 3.93
N THR A 169 -25.83 -0.93 3.82
CA THR A 169 -27.27 -0.58 3.78
C THR A 169 -27.73 0.16 5.06
N THR A 170 -26.94 0.16 6.12
CA THR A 170 -27.24 0.75 7.45
C THR A 170 -26.57 2.12 7.66
N GLY A 171 -26.05 2.77 6.64
CA GLY A 171 -25.49 4.14 6.70
C GLY A 171 -24.04 4.25 7.16
N LYS A 172 -23.45 3.21 7.77
CA LYS A 172 -22.01 3.18 8.09
C LYS A 172 -21.30 2.13 7.26
N SER A 173 -20.17 2.51 6.66
CA SER A 173 -19.31 1.60 5.90
C SER A 173 -18.88 0.41 6.75
N LYS A 174 -18.86 -0.78 6.17
CA LYS A 174 -18.39 -2.02 6.81
C LYS A 174 -17.10 -2.48 6.18
N GLY A 175 -16.11 -2.85 6.99
CA GLY A 175 -14.86 -3.45 6.53
C GLY A 175 -15.07 -4.93 6.24
N VAL A 176 -14.93 -5.31 4.98
CA VAL A 176 -14.95 -6.71 4.53
C VAL A 176 -13.51 -7.20 4.52
N MET A 177 -13.22 -8.24 5.31
CA MET A 177 -11.91 -8.88 5.37
C MET A 177 -11.82 -9.97 4.30
N LEU A 178 -10.81 -9.89 3.45
CA LEU A 178 -10.52 -10.86 2.41
C LEU A 178 -9.17 -11.54 2.69
N THR A 179 -9.18 -12.87 2.66
CA THR A 179 -7.96 -13.67 2.83
C THR A 179 -7.13 -13.72 1.53
N GLN A 180 -5.89 -14.20 1.63
CA GLN A 180 -5.06 -14.50 0.47
C GLN A 180 -5.77 -15.46 -0.49
N ASN A 181 -6.43 -16.48 0.04
CA ASN A 181 -7.20 -17.45 -0.73
C ASN A 181 -8.39 -16.80 -1.47
N ASN A 182 -9.08 -15.83 -0.84
CA ASN A 182 -10.17 -15.12 -1.52
C ASN A 182 -9.66 -14.33 -2.72
N LEU A 183 -8.49 -13.68 -2.60
CA LEU A 183 -7.89 -12.95 -3.72
C LEU A 183 -7.42 -13.90 -4.82
N ALA A 184 -6.72 -15.00 -4.46
CA ALA A 184 -6.20 -15.97 -5.41
C ALA A 184 -7.33 -16.64 -6.22
N SER A 185 -8.36 -17.14 -5.55
CA SER A 185 -9.49 -17.81 -6.22
C SER A 185 -10.24 -16.88 -7.18
N ASN A 186 -10.31 -15.59 -6.88
CA ASN A 186 -10.91 -14.61 -7.80
C ASN A 186 -10.06 -14.39 -9.06
N VAL A 187 -8.74 -14.41 -8.94
CA VAL A 187 -7.82 -14.30 -10.09
C VAL A 187 -7.84 -15.56 -10.95
N GLU A 188 -7.94 -16.75 -10.34
CA GLU A 188 -8.02 -18.02 -11.06
C GLU A 188 -9.34 -18.22 -11.83
N ALA A 189 -10.41 -17.53 -11.42
CA ALA A 189 -11.74 -17.62 -12.03
C ALA A 189 -11.91 -16.77 -13.30
N VAL A 190 -10.93 -15.95 -13.68
CA VAL A 190 -10.92 -15.05 -14.84
C VAL A 190 -10.04 -15.58 -15.95
#